data_f0877474c6ede1ae90c534e2f01b39fb
#
_entry.id   f0877474c6ede1ae90c534e2f01b39fb
#
_cell.length_a   1.000
_cell.length_b   1.000
_cell.length_c   1.000
_cell.angle_alpha   90.00
_cell.angle_beta   90.00
_cell.angle_gamma   90.00
#
_symmetry.space_group_name_H-M   'P 1'
#
loop_
_entity.id
_entity.type
_entity.pdbx_description
1 polymer ?
#
loop_
_entity_poly.entity_id
_entity_poly.type
_entity_poly.pdbx_seq_one_letter_code
_entity_poly.pdbx_strand_id
1 'polypeptide(L)'
;GVGYPQQNLSHFRSTDIWASTADTYEEPTGWWGRYFEDLYPDYLINPPEIPPAVQIGNVGNLIFDGNNNNYAFTVANLEQLQNVAENGTLHDVVNIPDCVYGDKLLFMRATANTTFLYAETIHDAYTAASNNADYGEGDLGQQLSAVARLIKGGLGTKVYMVSLGSFDTHANQPERHQELLQDLSNSIKAFYEDLAVSGMDDKVLGMTISEFGRRPYENGSDGTDHGAASPVMLFGAGLNGSGFVGEHPDINEWDANDNLIPTNDFRDVYNSVLTNWFCLDPSVINTILLNQSYEILDLGIECQTLSTNDFSNVNRFSHVPVYKNNTVYLEMNVPSAGRGTIVLYDLVGREIGTIANQLFFEGRHSIDIKEAIGKRLSFGQYIYRISLGGQHYSKSLMIK
;
A
#
# COMPACT_ATOMS: atom_id res chain seq x y z
N GLY A 1 -25.49 -11.62 -1.75
CA GLY A 1 -25.22 -10.19 -1.66
C GLY A 1 -24.44 -9.84 -0.41
N VAL A 2 -23.52 -8.89 -0.54
CA VAL A 2 -22.61 -8.48 0.53
C VAL A 2 -23.07 -7.15 1.11
N GLY A 3 -23.05 -7.01 2.42
CA GLY A 3 -23.43 -5.81 3.14
C GLY A 3 -23.08 -5.93 4.63
N TYR A 4 -23.85 -5.30 5.51
CA TYR A 4 -23.68 -5.40 6.97
C TYR A 4 -25.02 -5.23 7.69
N PRO A 5 -25.19 -5.69 8.97
CA PRO A 5 -26.51 -5.82 9.59
C PRO A 5 -27.29 -4.51 9.79
N GLN A 6 -26.60 -3.41 10.09
CA GLN A 6 -27.26 -2.10 10.37
C GLN A 6 -26.95 -1.12 9.25
N GLN A 7 -27.50 -1.38 8.08
CA GLN A 7 -27.21 -0.64 6.85
C GLN A 7 -27.42 0.87 7.02
N ASN A 8 -26.38 1.61 6.68
CA ASN A 8 -26.45 3.06 6.52
C ASN A 8 -26.28 3.40 5.02
N LEU A 9 -27.23 4.08 4.44
CA LEU A 9 -27.24 4.40 3.02
C LEU A 9 -26.70 5.82 2.73
N SER A 10 -26.00 6.44 3.68
CA SER A 10 -25.23 7.67 3.45
C SER A 10 -23.86 7.32 2.91
N HIS A 11 -23.45 7.94 1.81
CA HIS A 11 -22.10 7.77 1.25
C HIS A 11 -21.01 7.93 2.32
N PHE A 12 -21.05 9.01 3.09
CA PHE A 12 -20.04 9.29 4.11
C PHE A 12 -19.97 8.18 5.16
N ARG A 13 -21.08 7.91 5.83
CA ARG A 13 -21.08 6.94 6.94
C ARG A 13 -20.81 5.52 6.46
N SER A 14 -21.36 5.14 5.33
CA SER A 14 -21.15 3.77 4.82
C SER A 14 -19.71 3.56 4.31
N THR A 15 -19.11 4.57 3.68
CA THR A 15 -17.68 4.54 3.32
C THR A 15 -16.81 4.38 4.57
N ASP A 16 -17.12 5.12 5.65
CA ASP A 16 -16.38 4.98 6.93
C ASP A 16 -16.54 3.58 7.52
N ILE A 17 -17.74 2.98 7.44
CA ILE A 17 -17.99 1.61 7.94
C ILE A 17 -17.17 0.59 7.16
N TRP A 18 -17.14 0.66 5.83
CA TRP A 18 -16.36 -0.26 5.00
C TRP A 18 -14.84 -0.06 5.19
N ALA A 19 -14.42 1.17 5.44
CA ALA A 19 -13.02 1.47 5.70
C ALA A 19 -12.58 1.08 7.11
N SER A 20 -13.42 1.35 8.12
CA SER A 20 -13.09 1.12 9.53
C SER A 20 -13.48 -0.26 10.05
N THR A 21 -14.43 -0.95 9.40
CA THR A 21 -15.11 -2.18 9.85
C THR A 21 -16.08 -1.99 11.03
N ALA A 22 -16.30 -0.75 11.51
CA ALA A 22 -17.16 -0.44 12.65
C ALA A 22 -18.51 0.14 12.20
N ASP A 23 -19.61 -0.61 12.41
CA ASP A 23 -20.96 -0.20 12.05
C ASP A 23 -21.76 0.45 13.19
N THR A 24 -21.40 0.15 14.45
CA THR A 24 -22.16 0.59 15.65
C THR A 24 -21.64 1.87 16.29
N TYR A 25 -20.41 2.31 15.94
CA TYR A 25 -19.76 3.53 16.46
C TYR A 25 -18.85 4.14 15.39
N GLU A 26 -18.42 5.38 15.59
CA GLU A 26 -17.43 6.03 14.75
C GLU A 26 -16.02 5.58 15.15
N GLU A 27 -15.31 4.97 14.21
CA GLU A 27 -13.94 4.51 14.37
C GLU A 27 -13.01 5.34 13.46
N PRO A 28 -12.03 6.05 14.00
CA PRO A 28 -11.17 6.92 13.21
C PRO A 28 -10.08 6.17 12.45
N THR A 29 -9.92 4.86 12.68
CA THR A 29 -8.87 4.06 12.03
C THR A 29 -9.42 3.10 10.99
N GLY A 30 -8.70 2.94 9.90
CA GLY A 30 -9.00 1.96 8.86
C GLY A 30 -8.39 0.60 9.15
N TRP A 31 -8.94 -0.45 8.53
CA TRP A 31 -8.47 -1.81 8.78
C TRP A 31 -7.04 -2.06 8.28
N TRP A 32 -6.61 -1.50 7.15
CA TRP A 32 -5.20 -1.51 6.73
C TRP A 32 -4.33 -0.58 7.58
N GLY A 33 -4.89 0.56 8.01
CA GLY A 33 -4.19 1.48 8.90
C GLY A 33 -3.78 0.83 10.21
N ARG A 34 -4.68 0.06 10.85
CA ARG A 34 -4.37 -0.70 12.08
C ARG A 34 -3.30 -1.75 11.87
N TYR A 35 -3.34 -2.46 10.73
CA TYR A 35 -2.29 -3.43 10.39
C TYR A 35 -0.91 -2.79 10.23
N PHE A 36 -0.85 -1.70 9.48
CA PHE A 36 0.42 -1.03 9.24
C PHE A 36 0.95 -0.29 10.47
N GLU A 37 0.07 0.22 11.33
CA GLU A 37 0.48 0.84 12.60
C GLU A 37 1.16 -0.15 13.54
N ASP A 38 0.69 -1.39 13.60
CA ASP A 38 1.32 -2.47 14.36
C ASP A 38 2.70 -2.84 13.78
N LEU A 39 2.82 -2.89 12.45
CA LEU A 39 4.07 -3.20 11.77
C LEU A 39 5.11 -2.07 11.82
N TYR A 40 4.66 -0.81 11.82
CA TYR A 40 5.50 0.39 11.69
C TYR A 40 5.13 1.44 12.74
N PRO A 41 5.29 1.14 14.04
CA PRO A 41 4.87 2.05 15.13
C PRO A 41 5.58 3.41 15.08
N ASP A 42 6.79 3.46 14.55
CA ASP A 42 7.60 4.67 14.40
C ASP A 42 7.57 5.24 12.96
N TYR A 43 6.50 4.97 12.20
CA TYR A 43 6.38 5.28 10.77
C TYR A 43 6.80 6.70 10.39
N LEU A 44 6.42 7.69 11.18
CA LEU A 44 6.73 9.09 10.90
C LEU A 44 8.24 9.39 10.92
N ILE A 45 8.98 8.73 11.82
CA ILE A 45 10.42 8.99 12.03
C ILE A 45 11.28 7.97 11.28
N ASN A 46 10.83 6.72 11.24
CA ASN A 46 11.51 5.59 10.61
C ASN A 46 10.59 4.87 9.62
N PRO A 47 10.19 5.55 8.51
CA PRO A 47 9.37 4.91 7.50
C PRO A 47 10.11 3.71 6.88
N PRO A 48 9.39 2.63 6.51
CA PRO A 48 10.01 1.54 5.76
C PRO A 48 10.53 2.05 4.40
N GLU A 49 11.47 1.35 3.81
CA GLU A 49 12.05 1.74 2.49
C GLU A 49 11.03 1.72 1.35
N ILE A 50 10.00 0.88 1.49
CA ILE A 50 8.93 0.68 0.52
C ILE A 50 7.63 1.17 1.16
N PRO A 51 6.83 1.99 0.46
CA PRO A 51 5.55 2.43 1.02
C PRO A 51 4.66 1.22 1.35
N PRO A 52 4.05 1.16 2.55
CA PRO A 52 3.18 0.06 2.97
C PRO A 52 2.01 -0.17 2.02
N ALA A 53 1.42 0.93 1.55
CA ALA A 53 0.40 0.96 0.52
C ALA A 53 0.63 2.10 -0.47
N VAL A 54 0.13 1.95 -1.69
CA VAL A 54 0.09 3.02 -2.71
C VAL A 54 -1.35 3.22 -3.15
N GLN A 55 -1.82 4.45 -3.08
CA GLN A 55 -3.11 4.85 -3.61
C GLN A 55 -2.92 5.80 -4.80
N ILE A 56 -3.54 5.46 -5.93
CA ILE A 56 -3.58 6.37 -7.07
C ILE A 56 -4.80 7.27 -6.93
N GLY A 57 -4.57 8.56 -6.79
CA GLY A 57 -5.64 9.55 -6.57
C GLY A 57 -5.15 10.83 -5.90
N ASN A 58 -6.08 11.73 -5.59
CA ASN A 58 -5.78 13.05 -5.03
C ASN A 58 -6.03 13.17 -3.52
N VAL A 59 -6.75 12.23 -2.93
CA VAL A 59 -7.18 12.28 -1.53
C VAL A 59 -6.92 10.92 -0.88
N GLY A 60 -6.33 10.93 0.30
CA GLY A 60 -6.14 9.71 1.10
C GLY A 60 -7.47 9.09 1.51
N ASN A 61 -7.47 7.79 1.77
CA ASN A 61 -8.64 7.03 2.18
C ASN A 61 -8.48 6.56 3.62
N LEU A 62 -9.57 6.66 4.40
CA LEU A 62 -9.64 6.21 5.80
C LEU A 62 -9.16 4.75 5.99
N ILE A 63 -9.30 3.89 4.98
CA ILE A 63 -8.86 2.49 5.03
C ILE A 63 -7.38 2.33 5.45
N PHE A 64 -6.55 3.35 5.18
CA PHE A 64 -5.13 3.39 5.51
C PHE A 64 -4.78 4.25 6.74
N ASP A 65 -5.78 4.86 7.38
CA ASP A 65 -5.54 5.69 8.57
C ASP A 65 -5.33 4.81 9.80
N GLY A 66 -4.18 4.96 10.45
CA GLY A 66 -3.97 4.57 11.84
C GLY A 66 -4.33 5.71 12.78
N ASN A 67 -3.98 5.58 14.07
CA ASN A 67 -4.28 6.62 15.06
C ASN A 67 -3.55 7.95 14.79
N ASN A 68 -2.36 7.89 14.19
CA ASN A 68 -1.49 9.06 14.03
C ASN A 68 -1.06 9.32 12.59
N ASN A 69 -1.15 8.34 11.70
CA ASN A 69 -0.62 8.43 10.34
C ASN A 69 -1.56 7.78 9.33
N ASN A 70 -1.55 8.31 8.10
CA ASN A 70 -2.02 7.54 6.94
C ASN A 70 -0.83 6.75 6.39
N TYR A 71 -1.00 5.46 6.17
CA TYR A 71 0.05 4.53 5.75
C TYR A 71 0.10 4.30 4.24
N ALA A 72 -0.79 4.94 3.47
CA ALA A 72 -0.71 4.91 2.02
C ALA A 72 0.06 6.11 1.47
N PHE A 73 0.94 5.87 0.52
CA PHE A 73 1.47 6.93 -0.30
C PHE A 73 0.45 7.25 -1.40
N THR A 74 -0.23 8.38 -1.26
CA THR A 74 -1.23 8.83 -2.22
C THR A 74 -0.57 9.67 -3.30
N VAL A 75 -0.75 9.30 -4.56
CA VAL A 75 -0.15 9.96 -5.72
C VAL A 75 -1.17 10.13 -6.85
N ALA A 76 -1.31 11.36 -7.31
CA ALA A 76 -2.20 11.69 -8.42
C ALA A 76 -1.53 11.49 -9.80
N ASN A 77 -0.23 11.76 -9.88
CA ASN A 77 0.53 11.67 -11.11
C ASN A 77 1.96 11.20 -10.81
N LEU A 78 2.27 9.99 -11.28
CA LEU A 78 3.59 9.37 -11.08
C LEU A 78 4.73 10.07 -11.84
N GLU A 79 4.43 10.74 -12.95
CA GLU A 79 5.45 11.50 -13.70
C GLU A 79 5.95 12.70 -12.91
N GLN A 80 5.10 13.32 -12.08
CA GLN A 80 5.49 14.43 -11.22
C GLN A 80 6.43 14.02 -10.10
N LEU A 81 6.46 12.74 -9.72
CA LEU A 81 7.38 12.24 -8.70
C LEU A 81 8.83 12.36 -9.11
N GLN A 82 9.16 12.35 -10.41
CA GLN A 82 10.51 12.57 -10.89
C GLN A 82 11.08 13.88 -10.37
N ASN A 83 10.31 14.96 -10.47
CA ASN A 83 10.76 16.28 -9.99
C ASN A 83 11.00 16.30 -8.47
N VAL A 84 10.17 15.59 -7.70
CA VAL A 84 10.35 15.45 -6.23
C VAL A 84 11.59 14.62 -5.93
N ALA A 85 11.80 13.51 -6.65
CA ALA A 85 12.97 12.65 -6.49
C ALA A 85 14.29 13.36 -6.83
N GLU A 86 14.31 14.18 -7.89
CA GLU A 86 15.50 14.88 -8.34
C GLU A 86 15.83 16.14 -7.52
N ASN A 87 14.82 16.87 -7.04
CA ASN A 87 14.98 18.20 -6.43
C ASN A 87 14.58 18.22 -4.94
N GLY A 88 14.10 17.12 -4.38
CA GLY A 88 13.75 17.03 -2.98
C GLY A 88 14.98 17.06 -2.07
N THR A 89 14.80 17.51 -0.84
CA THR A 89 15.86 17.55 0.19
C THR A 89 15.33 17.00 1.49
N LEU A 90 16.18 16.28 2.23
CA LEU A 90 15.84 15.82 3.57
C LEU A 90 15.93 16.97 4.57
N HIS A 91 14.93 17.09 5.40
CA HIS A 91 14.84 18.05 6.49
C HIS A 91 15.36 17.48 7.82
N ASP A 92 15.94 18.34 8.66
CA ASP A 92 16.35 17.96 10.00
C ASP A 92 15.12 17.68 10.89
N VAL A 93 14.99 16.44 11.36
CA VAL A 93 13.93 15.98 12.29
C VAL A 93 14.45 15.74 13.70
N VAL A 94 15.72 16.06 13.97
CA VAL A 94 16.38 15.82 15.26
C VAL A 94 16.40 17.08 16.11
N ASN A 95 16.80 18.22 15.52
CA ASN A 95 16.89 19.50 16.22
C ASN A 95 15.54 20.23 16.17
N ILE A 96 14.56 19.68 16.87
CA ILE A 96 13.20 20.21 16.96
C ILE A 96 13.00 20.85 18.34
N PRO A 97 12.41 22.07 18.43
CA PRO A 97 12.06 22.67 19.70
C PRO A 97 11.08 21.80 20.50
N ASP A 98 11.31 21.68 21.81
CA ASP A 98 10.41 20.95 22.71
C ASP A 98 9.19 21.82 23.07
N CYS A 99 8.23 21.89 22.16
CA CYS A 99 6.98 22.64 22.30
C CYS A 99 6.00 22.26 21.17
N VAL A 100 4.73 22.66 21.29
CA VAL A 100 3.67 22.38 20.26
C VAL A 100 4.06 22.82 18.84
N TYR A 101 4.81 23.91 18.69
CA TYR A 101 5.35 24.31 17.38
C TYR A 101 6.37 23.29 16.88
N GLY A 102 7.22 22.79 17.75
CA GLY A 102 8.21 21.75 17.40
C GLY A 102 7.54 20.44 16.97
N ASP A 103 6.50 20.01 17.67
CA ASP A 103 5.75 18.80 17.29
C ASP A 103 5.17 18.91 15.87
N LYS A 104 4.56 20.06 15.55
CA LYS A 104 4.05 20.34 14.20
C LYS A 104 5.15 20.42 13.15
N LEU A 105 6.28 21.04 13.50
CA LEU A 105 7.44 21.14 12.62
C LEU A 105 8.05 19.75 12.34
N LEU A 106 8.15 18.91 13.37
CA LEU A 106 8.58 17.52 13.25
C LEU A 106 7.68 16.76 12.27
N PHE A 107 6.36 16.83 12.49
CA PHE A 107 5.39 16.18 11.63
C PHE A 107 5.55 16.60 10.16
N MET A 108 5.60 17.90 9.89
CA MET A 108 5.75 18.42 8.52
C MET A 108 7.08 17.97 7.87
N ARG A 109 8.18 18.04 8.60
CA ARG A 109 9.51 17.66 8.09
C ARG A 109 9.62 16.16 7.85
N ALA A 110 9.10 15.36 8.76
CA ALA A 110 9.11 13.91 8.63
C ALA A 110 8.23 13.46 7.45
N THR A 111 7.05 14.05 7.29
CA THR A 111 6.18 13.81 6.13
C THR A 111 6.86 14.19 4.81
N ALA A 112 7.53 15.35 4.76
CA ALA A 112 8.29 15.77 3.58
C ALA A 112 9.45 14.80 3.27
N ASN A 113 10.16 14.33 4.29
CA ASN A 113 11.23 13.34 4.13
C ASN A 113 10.70 12.00 3.60
N THR A 114 9.59 11.52 4.14
CA THR A 114 8.93 10.28 3.67
C THR A 114 8.46 10.43 2.23
N THR A 115 7.88 11.58 1.89
CA THR A 115 7.47 11.88 0.50
C THR A 115 8.66 11.84 -0.46
N PHE A 116 9.78 12.44 -0.08
CA PHE A 116 10.99 12.43 -0.90
C PHE A 116 11.54 11.01 -1.09
N LEU A 117 11.67 10.23 -0.01
CA LEU A 117 12.17 8.85 -0.05
C LEU A 117 11.31 7.95 -0.93
N TYR A 118 9.98 8.06 -0.78
CA TYR A 118 9.05 7.26 -1.57
C TYR A 118 8.96 7.73 -3.03
N ALA A 119 9.11 9.02 -3.29
CA ALA A 119 9.13 9.53 -4.67
C ALA A 119 10.26 8.88 -5.48
N GLU A 120 11.46 8.76 -4.93
CA GLU A 120 12.60 8.09 -5.58
C GLU A 120 12.30 6.61 -5.82
N THR A 121 11.88 5.88 -4.78
CA THR A 121 11.61 4.43 -4.86
C THR A 121 10.49 4.10 -5.85
N ILE A 122 9.40 4.87 -5.83
CA ILE A 122 8.26 4.70 -6.74
C ILE A 122 8.64 5.07 -8.18
N HIS A 123 9.37 6.17 -8.37
CA HIS A 123 9.82 6.60 -9.69
C HIS A 123 10.73 5.55 -10.34
N ASP A 124 11.68 5.00 -9.59
CA ASP A 124 12.57 3.94 -10.04
C ASP A 124 11.79 2.70 -10.48
N ALA A 125 10.84 2.25 -9.67
CA ALA A 125 10.00 1.10 -10.01
C ALA A 125 9.12 1.39 -11.24
N TYR A 126 8.52 2.59 -11.31
CA TYR A 126 7.68 2.99 -12.44
C TYR A 126 8.45 3.05 -13.77
N THR A 127 9.68 3.52 -13.76
CA THR A 127 10.52 3.63 -14.96
C THR A 127 11.20 2.32 -15.35
N ALA A 128 11.37 1.39 -14.40
CA ALA A 128 11.98 0.08 -14.65
C ALA A 128 11.10 -0.85 -15.50
N ALA A 129 9.79 -0.58 -15.60
CA ALA A 129 8.86 -1.40 -16.37
C ALA A 129 8.02 -0.57 -17.33
N SER A 130 7.52 -1.23 -18.36
CA SER A 130 6.57 -0.69 -19.34
C SER A 130 5.33 -1.58 -19.43
N ASN A 131 4.23 -1.04 -19.94
CA ASN A 131 3.00 -1.79 -20.18
C ASN A 131 3.05 -2.50 -21.52
N ASN A 132 2.44 -3.69 -21.56
CA ASN A 132 2.33 -4.53 -22.75
C ASN A 132 0.86 -4.68 -23.22
N ALA A 133 -0.10 -4.15 -22.45
CA ALA A 133 -1.51 -4.12 -22.79
C ALA A 133 -1.99 -2.70 -23.07
N ASP A 134 -3.09 -2.57 -23.80
CA ASP A 134 -3.78 -1.31 -24.04
C ASP A 134 -4.84 -1.09 -22.94
N TYR A 135 -4.61 -0.08 -22.11
CA TYR A 135 -5.50 0.28 -21.00
C TYR A 135 -6.59 1.29 -21.41
N GLY A 136 -6.61 1.75 -22.65
CA GLY A 136 -7.50 2.80 -23.11
C GLY A 136 -7.25 4.16 -22.43
N GLU A 137 -8.22 5.07 -22.60
CA GLU A 137 -8.12 6.45 -22.06
C GLU A 137 -8.93 6.66 -20.76
N GLY A 138 -9.63 5.63 -20.28
CA GLY A 138 -10.44 5.67 -19.06
C GLY A 138 -9.59 5.85 -17.80
N ASP A 139 -10.13 6.58 -16.81
CA ASP A 139 -9.41 6.87 -15.55
C ASP A 139 -8.97 5.61 -14.82
N LEU A 140 -9.81 4.57 -14.75
CA LEU A 140 -9.45 3.32 -14.10
C LEU A 140 -8.34 2.59 -14.85
N GLY A 141 -8.41 2.56 -16.18
CA GLY A 141 -7.38 1.96 -17.03
C GLY A 141 -6.01 2.62 -16.77
N GLN A 142 -5.97 3.95 -16.74
CA GLN A 142 -4.72 4.68 -16.47
C GLN A 142 -4.18 4.43 -15.06
N GLN A 143 -5.04 4.36 -14.03
CA GLN A 143 -4.64 4.01 -12.67
C GLN A 143 -4.06 2.59 -12.61
N LEU A 144 -4.74 1.59 -13.20
CA LEU A 144 -4.27 0.21 -13.24
C LEU A 144 -3.00 0.03 -14.08
N SER A 145 -2.85 0.79 -15.17
CA SER A 145 -1.62 0.90 -15.96
C SER A 145 -0.42 1.31 -15.10
N ALA A 146 -0.62 2.31 -14.25
CA ALA A 146 0.38 2.78 -13.32
C ALA A 146 0.74 1.70 -12.29
N VAL A 147 -0.26 1.07 -11.66
CA VAL A 147 -0.07 -0.03 -10.69
C VAL A 147 0.66 -1.21 -11.31
N ALA A 148 0.30 -1.61 -12.54
CA ALA A 148 0.98 -2.71 -13.24
C ALA A 148 2.49 -2.42 -13.43
N ARG A 149 2.86 -1.18 -13.79
CA ARG A 149 4.27 -0.80 -13.89
C ARG A 149 4.99 -0.87 -12.56
N LEU A 150 4.35 -0.39 -11.47
CA LEU A 150 4.94 -0.46 -10.13
C LEU A 150 5.18 -1.90 -9.69
N ILE A 151 4.23 -2.79 -9.93
CA ILE A 151 4.35 -4.23 -9.60
C ILE A 151 5.47 -4.87 -10.44
N LYS A 152 5.44 -4.72 -11.75
CA LYS A 152 6.43 -5.30 -12.67
C LYS A 152 7.82 -4.69 -12.48
N GLY A 153 7.90 -3.43 -12.09
CA GLY A 153 9.15 -2.74 -11.74
C GLY A 153 9.72 -3.10 -10.38
N GLY A 154 9.04 -3.97 -9.63
CA GLY A 154 9.54 -4.54 -8.38
C GLY A 154 9.46 -3.58 -7.19
N LEU A 155 8.47 -2.68 -7.13
CA LEU A 155 8.28 -1.80 -5.97
C LEU A 155 8.15 -2.58 -4.65
N GLY A 156 7.46 -3.73 -4.67
CA GLY A 156 7.31 -4.59 -3.50
C GLY A 156 6.20 -4.18 -2.53
N THR A 157 5.50 -3.08 -2.77
CA THR A 157 4.30 -2.69 -2.02
C THR A 157 3.22 -3.78 -2.11
N LYS A 158 2.56 -4.07 -0.98
CA LYS A 158 1.61 -5.17 -0.87
C LYS A 158 0.17 -4.77 -1.18
N VAL A 159 -0.17 -3.51 -0.98
CA VAL A 159 -1.55 -3.02 -1.12
C VAL A 159 -1.58 -1.83 -2.06
N TYR A 160 -2.41 -1.92 -3.08
CA TYR A 160 -2.66 -0.83 -4.02
C TYR A 160 -4.14 -0.49 -4.00
N MET A 161 -4.47 0.78 -4.13
CA MET A 161 -5.85 1.24 -4.25
C MET A 161 -6.02 2.14 -5.46
N VAL A 162 -7.05 1.85 -6.24
CA VAL A 162 -7.52 2.63 -7.39
C VAL A 162 -9.02 2.86 -7.26
N SER A 163 -9.57 3.85 -7.95
CA SER A 163 -10.97 4.22 -7.79
C SER A 163 -11.67 4.42 -9.14
N LEU A 164 -12.87 3.89 -9.23
CA LEU A 164 -13.81 4.16 -10.33
C LEU A 164 -15.11 4.71 -9.72
N GLY A 165 -15.40 5.98 -9.97
CA GLY A 165 -16.58 6.65 -9.46
C GLY A 165 -17.80 6.55 -10.37
N SER A 166 -18.83 7.33 -10.03
CA SER A 166 -20.04 7.53 -10.85
C SER A 166 -21.05 6.37 -10.88
N PHE A 167 -20.98 5.41 -9.96
CA PHE A 167 -21.99 4.35 -9.81
C PHE A 167 -23.27 4.81 -9.08
N ASP A 168 -23.29 6.04 -8.58
CA ASP A 168 -24.48 6.61 -7.94
C ASP A 168 -25.51 7.10 -8.97
N THR A 169 -26.10 6.15 -9.67
CA THR A 169 -26.95 6.34 -10.85
C THR A 169 -28.42 6.42 -10.48
N HIS A 170 -28.82 7.55 -9.86
CA HIS A 170 -30.22 7.85 -9.54
C HIS A 170 -31.09 8.19 -10.77
N ALA A 171 -30.48 8.44 -11.93
CA ALA A 171 -31.16 8.75 -13.17
C ALA A 171 -30.35 8.23 -14.37
N ASN A 172 -31.04 7.89 -15.46
CA ASN A 172 -30.44 7.40 -16.72
C ASN A 172 -29.41 6.27 -16.48
N GLN A 173 -29.71 5.38 -15.54
CA GLN A 173 -28.81 4.31 -15.11
C GLN A 173 -28.42 3.33 -16.20
N PRO A 174 -29.33 2.86 -17.08
CA PRO A 174 -29.00 1.77 -18.01
C PRO A 174 -27.76 2.04 -18.88
N GLU A 175 -27.71 3.21 -19.51
CA GLU A 175 -26.59 3.60 -20.38
C GLU A 175 -25.33 3.85 -19.55
N ARG A 176 -25.44 4.65 -18.49
CA ARG A 176 -24.29 5.00 -17.63
C ARG A 176 -23.68 3.79 -16.95
N HIS A 177 -24.51 2.89 -16.44
CA HIS A 177 -24.06 1.67 -15.77
C HIS A 177 -23.37 0.71 -16.76
N GLN A 178 -23.88 0.61 -17.99
CA GLN A 178 -23.24 -0.16 -19.04
C GLN A 178 -21.82 0.37 -19.36
N GLU A 179 -21.66 1.70 -19.49
CA GLU A 179 -20.35 2.33 -19.72
C GLU A 179 -19.37 2.05 -18.59
N LEU A 180 -19.81 2.20 -17.32
CA LEU A 180 -18.98 1.97 -16.14
C LEU A 180 -18.55 0.50 -16.02
N LEU A 181 -19.46 -0.45 -16.26
CA LEU A 181 -19.12 -1.87 -16.24
C LEU A 181 -18.20 -2.27 -17.40
N GLN A 182 -18.35 -1.62 -18.56
CA GLN A 182 -17.46 -1.83 -19.70
C GLN A 182 -16.05 -1.30 -19.40
N ASP A 183 -15.94 -0.10 -18.80
CA ASP A 183 -14.65 0.46 -18.38
C ASP A 183 -13.99 -0.43 -17.31
N LEU A 184 -14.74 -0.83 -16.28
CA LEU A 184 -14.27 -1.76 -15.24
C LEU A 184 -13.74 -3.06 -15.87
N SER A 185 -14.53 -3.70 -16.74
CA SER A 185 -14.18 -4.97 -17.36
C SER A 185 -12.94 -4.86 -18.26
N ASN A 186 -12.88 -3.83 -19.11
CA ASN A 186 -11.76 -3.62 -20.02
C ASN A 186 -10.48 -3.33 -19.24
N SER A 187 -10.55 -2.47 -18.22
CA SER A 187 -9.41 -2.06 -17.41
C SER A 187 -8.83 -3.24 -16.60
N ILE A 188 -9.69 -4.06 -15.98
CA ILE A 188 -9.26 -5.27 -15.26
C ILE A 188 -8.66 -6.29 -16.21
N LYS A 189 -9.29 -6.51 -17.39
CA LYS A 189 -8.75 -7.41 -18.40
C LYS A 189 -7.35 -6.98 -18.83
N ALA A 190 -7.17 -5.72 -19.21
CA ALA A 190 -5.87 -5.19 -19.62
C ALA A 190 -4.81 -5.35 -18.52
N PHE A 191 -5.19 -5.13 -17.27
CA PHE A 191 -4.31 -5.26 -16.10
C PHE A 191 -3.78 -6.69 -15.93
N TYR A 192 -4.66 -7.70 -15.96
CA TYR A 192 -4.22 -9.09 -15.80
C TYR A 192 -3.51 -9.63 -17.04
N GLU A 193 -3.89 -9.22 -18.24
CA GLU A 193 -3.16 -9.55 -19.48
C GLU A 193 -1.72 -8.98 -19.43
N ASP A 194 -1.54 -7.76 -18.91
CA ASP A 194 -0.23 -7.13 -18.77
C ASP A 194 0.63 -7.82 -17.70
N LEU A 195 0.04 -8.19 -16.56
CA LEU A 195 0.73 -8.94 -15.52
C LEU A 195 1.14 -10.35 -15.98
N ALA A 196 0.29 -11.02 -16.76
CA ALA A 196 0.54 -12.36 -17.26
C ALA A 196 1.79 -12.43 -18.17
N VAL A 197 2.09 -11.36 -18.93
CA VAL A 197 3.31 -11.27 -19.73
C VAL A 197 4.57 -11.40 -18.85
N SER A 198 4.48 -11.00 -17.60
CA SER A 198 5.58 -11.07 -16.62
C SER A 198 5.45 -12.22 -15.62
N GLY A 199 4.44 -13.09 -15.77
CA GLY A 199 4.16 -14.20 -14.85
C GLY A 199 3.81 -13.72 -13.43
N MET A 200 3.04 -12.64 -13.32
CA MET A 200 2.64 -12.03 -12.04
C MET A 200 1.13 -12.01 -11.82
N ASP A 201 0.34 -12.49 -12.76
CA ASP A 201 -1.12 -12.50 -12.73
C ASP A 201 -1.70 -13.40 -11.63
N ASP A 202 -1.00 -14.47 -11.26
CA ASP A 202 -1.32 -15.35 -10.13
C ASP A 202 -0.87 -14.83 -8.75
N LYS A 203 -0.08 -13.76 -8.72
CA LYS A 203 0.46 -13.13 -7.50
C LYS A 203 -0.29 -11.88 -7.08
N VAL A 204 -1.29 -11.48 -7.83
CA VAL A 204 -2.09 -10.29 -7.58
C VAL A 204 -3.55 -10.68 -7.45
N LEU A 205 -4.15 -10.33 -6.31
CA LEU A 205 -5.58 -10.44 -6.08
C LEU A 205 -6.21 -9.04 -6.16
N GLY A 206 -7.15 -8.86 -7.07
CA GLY A 206 -8.01 -7.68 -7.13
C GLY A 206 -9.31 -7.92 -6.36
N MET A 207 -9.76 -6.92 -5.61
CA MET A 207 -11.02 -6.95 -4.89
C MET A 207 -11.74 -5.61 -5.07
N THR A 208 -13.02 -5.65 -5.45
CA THR A 208 -13.85 -4.43 -5.42
C THR A 208 -14.42 -4.21 -4.03
N ILE A 209 -14.51 -2.95 -3.62
CA ILE A 209 -15.26 -2.51 -2.45
C ILE A 209 -16.15 -1.33 -2.85
N SER A 210 -17.33 -1.26 -2.28
CA SER A 210 -18.25 -0.15 -2.45
C SER A 210 -19.04 0.05 -1.15
N GLU A 211 -19.42 1.29 -0.88
CA GLU A 211 -20.06 1.66 0.38
C GLU A 211 -21.46 1.05 0.57
N PHE A 212 -22.17 0.77 -0.53
CA PHE A 212 -23.48 0.09 -0.52
C PHE A 212 -23.86 -0.41 -1.93
N GLY A 213 -24.99 -1.11 -2.05
CA GLY A 213 -25.57 -1.54 -3.31
C GLY A 213 -26.71 -0.63 -3.78
N ARG A 214 -27.58 -1.20 -4.62
CA ARG A 214 -28.73 -0.49 -5.18
C ARG A 214 -30.01 -1.26 -4.85
N ARG A 215 -31.14 -0.54 -4.74
CA ARG A 215 -32.46 -1.14 -4.57
C ARG A 215 -32.82 -2.01 -5.79
N PRO A 216 -33.63 -3.08 -5.59
CA PRO A 216 -33.94 -4.02 -6.67
C PRO A 216 -34.97 -3.50 -7.69
N TYR A 217 -35.46 -2.29 -7.54
CA TYR A 217 -36.48 -1.69 -8.42
C TYR A 217 -36.05 -0.30 -8.89
N GLU A 218 -36.57 0.08 -10.03
CA GLU A 218 -36.39 1.38 -10.66
C GLU A 218 -37.09 2.48 -9.84
N ASN A 219 -36.43 3.63 -9.71
CA ASN A 219 -37.07 4.85 -9.22
C ASN A 219 -37.77 5.62 -10.35
N GLY A 220 -38.37 6.76 -10.06
CA GLY A 220 -39.11 7.55 -11.07
C GLY A 220 -38.25 8.33 -12.08
N SER A 221 -36.94 8.05 -12.20
CA SER A 221 -35.98 8.78 -13.03
C SER A 221 -35.10 7.87 -13.89
N ASP A 222 -35.55 6.67 -14.23
CA ASP A 222 -34.80 5.64 -14.94
C ASP A 222 -33.47 5.28 -14.25
N GLY A 223 -33.49 5.22 -12.91
CA GLY A 223 -32.36 4.89 -12.05
C GLY A 223 -32.77 4.03 -10.87
N THR A 224 -31.87 3.83 -9.92
CA THR A 224 -32.17 3.14 -8.66
C THR A 224 -31.65 3.97 -7.49
N ASP A 225 -32.30 3.81 -6.32
CA ASP A 225 -31.81 4.41 -5.09
C ASP A 225 -30.81 3.50 -4.37
N HIS A 226 -30.13 4.04 -3.35
CA HIS A 226 -29.20 3.28 -2.53
C HIS A 226 -29.87 2.07 -1.91
N GLY A 227 -29.17 0.94 -1.90
CA GLY A 227 -29.64 -0.34 -1.35
C GLY A 227 -28.57 -1.04 -0.52
N ALA A 228 -28.99 -1.98 0.32
CA ALA A 228 -28.14 -2.57 1.34
C ALA A 228 -27.12 -3.60 0.82
N ALA A 229 -27.47 -4.37 -0.19
CA ALA A 229 -26.62 -5.47 -0.68
C ALA A 229 -25.98 -5.16 -2.02
N SER A 230 -24.69 -5.46 -2.15
CA SER A 230 -23.93 -5.33 -3.39
C SER A 230 -23.11 -6.57 -3.70
N PRO A 231 -22.67 -6.79 -4.95
CA PRO A 231 -21.63 -7.77 -5.24
C PRO A 231 -20.26 -7.23 -4.79
N VAL A 232 -19.45 -8.11 -4.21
CA VAL A 232 -17.99 -7.94 -4.12
C VAL A 232 -17.37 -8.87 -5.15
N MET A 233 -16.52 -8.33 -6.00
CA MET A 233 -15.86 -9.10 -7.07
C MET A 233 -14.40 -9.33 -6.72
N LEU A 234 -13.93 -10.56 -6.92
CA LEU A 234 -12.54 -10.94 -6.80
C LEU A 234 -11.98 -11.30 -8.18
N PHE A 235 -10.74 -10.90 -8.45
CA PHE A 235 -10.04 -11.12 -9.71
C PHE A 235 -8.63 -11.61 -9.45
N GLY A 236 -8.14 -12.52 -10.26
CA GLY A 236 -6.76 -12.98 -10.23
C GLY A 236 -6.61 -14.39 -10.77
N ALA A 237 -5.52 -14.68 -11.44
CA ALA A 237 -5.23 -16.02 -11.94
C ALA A 237 -4.90 -17.02 -10.82
N GLY A 238 -4.59 -16.53 -9.61
CA GLY A 238 -4.40 -17.36 -8.43
C GLY A 238 -5.69 -17.84 -7.76
N LEU A 239 -6.88 -17.48 -8.28
CA LEU A 239 -8.15 -17.96 -7.77
C LEU A 239 -8.44 -19.39 -8.26
N ASN A 240 -8.77 -20.28 -7.33
CA ASN A 240 -9.18 -21.65 -7.60
C ASN A 240 -10.70 -21.71 -7.81
N GLY A 241 -11.17 -21.32 -8.98
CA GLY A 241 -12.58 -21.35 -9.32
C GLY A 241 -13.06 -20.07 -9.97
N SER A 242 -14.33 -20.10 -10.39
CA SER A 242 -15.03 -18.95 -10.98
C SER A 242 -16.51 -19.04 -10.71
N GLY A 243 -17.21 -17.93 -10.73
CA GLY A 243 -18.65 -17.83 -10.55
C GLY A 243 -19.04 -17.19 -9.22
N PHE A 244 -20.21 -17.51 -8.71
CA PHE A 244 -20.74 -16.92 -7.48
C PHE A 244 -20.32 -17.74 -6.26
N VAL A 245 -19.93 -17.04 -5.21
CA VAL A 245 -19.67 -17.60 -3.88
C VAL A 245 -20.71 -17.05 -2.91
N GLY A 246 -21.20 -17.90 -2.00
CA GLY A 246 -22.27 -17.57 -1.08
C GLY A 246 -23.65 -17.68 -1.70
N GLU A 247 -24.65 -17.19 -0.99
CA GLU A 247 -26.05 -17.22 -1.41
C GLU A 247 -26.43 -15.91 -2.10
N HIS A 248 -27.17 -16.02 -3.19
CA HIS A 248 -27.77 -14.86 -3.85
C HIS A 248 -28.92 -14.33 -2.95
N PRO A 249 -29.03 -13.02 -2.70
CA PRO A 249 -30.19 -12.48 -1.99
C PRO A 249 -31.49 -12.79 -2.75
N ASP A 250 -32.56 -13.12 -2.05
CA ASP A 250 -33.85 -13.29 -2.71
C ASP A 250 -34.36 -11.93 -3.20
N ILE A 251 -34.49 -11.83 -4.51
CA ILE A 251 -34.94 -10.58 -5.15
C ILE A 251 -36.44 -10.25 -4.86
N ASN A 252 -37.18 -11.18 -4.29
CA ASN A 252 -38.59 -11.02 -3.91
C ASN A 252 -38.77 -10.76 -2.42
N GLU A 253 -37.70 -10.89 -1.60
CA GLU A 253 -37.73 -10.61 -0.17
C GLU A 253 -36.88 -9.39 0.14
N TRP A 254 -37.50 -8.39 0.75
CA TRP A 254 -36.87 -7.12 1.07
C TRP A 254 -36.97 -6.84 2.57
N ASP A 255 -36.06 -6.04 3.08
CA ASP A 255 -36.14 -5.56 4.45
C ASP A 255 -37.27 -4.53 4.63
N ALA A 256 -37.46 -4.04 5.87
CA ALA A 256 -38.48 -3.04 6.18
C ALA A 256 -38.26 -1.67 5.50
N ASN A 257 -37.11 -1.46 4.88
CA ASN A 257 -36.73 -0.23 4.16
C ASN A 257 -36.64 -0.45 2.65
N ASP A 258 -37.22 -1.55 2.14
CA ASP A 258 -37.24 -1.93 0.72
C ASP A 258 -35.86 -2.20 0.12
N ASN A 259 -34.92 -2.72 0.90
CA ASN A 259 -33.61 -3.13 0.42
C ASN A 259 -33.52 -4.66 0.28
N LEU A 260 -32.69 -5.13 -0.64
CA LEU A 260 -32.26 -6.52 -0.63
C LEU A 260 -31.54 -6.84 0.70
N ILE A 261 -31.86 -7.99 1.27
CA ILE A 261 -31.25 -8.46 2.52
C ILE A 261 -29.88 -9.04 2.20
N PRO A 262 -28.78 -8.50 2.75
CA PRO A 262 -27.45 -9.07 2.56
C PRO A 262 -27.37 -10.50 3.10
N THR A 263 -26.74 -11.38 2.35
CA THR A 263 -26.55 -12.80 2.73
C THR A 263 -25.17 -13.05 3.35
N ASN A 264 -24.22 -12.13 3.14
CA ASN A 264 -22.88 -12.17 3.71
C ASN A 264 -22.51 -10.81 4.27
N ASP A 265 -21.76 -10.81 5.37
CA ASP A 265 -21.12 -9.61 5.88
C ASP A 265 -19.85 -9.31 5.08
N PHE A 266 -19.59 -8.04 4.74
CA PHE A 266 -18.38 -7.67 4.00
C PHE A 266 -17.10 -7.98 4.79
N ARG A 267 -17.20 -8.02 6.12
CA ARG A 267 -16.07 -8.34 7.01
C ARG A 267 -15.68 -9.81 6.96
N ASP A 268 -16.61 -10.69 6.57
CA ASP A 268 -16.30 -12.10 6.27
C ASP A 268 -15.40 -12.21 5.04
N VAL A 269 -15.64 -11.37 4.02
CA VAL A 269 -14.77 -11.28 2.83
C VAL A 269 -13.38 -10.77 3.23
N TYR A 270 -13.30 -9.71 4.05
CA TYR A 270 -12.03 -9.19 4.54
C TYR A 270 -11.26 -10.23 5.36
N ASN A 271 -11.95 -10.89 6.31
CA ASN A 271 -11.35 -11.96 7.10
C ASN A 271 -10.79 -13.08 6.21
N SER A 272 -11.53 -13.48 5.18
CA SER A 272 -11.12 -14.53 4.25
C SER A 272 -9.88 -14.14 3.44
N VAL A 273 -9.80 -12.89 2.96
CA VAL A 273 -8.63 -12.36 2.24
C VAL A 273 -7.41 -12.24 3.17
N LEU A 274 -7.59 -11.73 4.39
CA LEU A 274 -6.51 -11.62 5.37
C LEU A 274 -5.95 -12.99 5.76
N THR A 275 -6.83 -13.98 5.93
CA THR A 275 -6.46 -15.35 6.29
C THR A 275 -5.82 -16.10 5.13
N ASN A 276 -6.49 -16.13 3.98
CA ASN A 276 -6.16 -17.06 2.90
C ASN A 276 -5.26 -16.46 1.82
N TRP A 277 -5.24 -15.13 1.64
CA TRP A 277 -4.33 -14.48 0.69
C TRP A 277 -3.08 -13.92 1.38
N PHE A 278 -3.27 -13.16 2.47
CA PHE A 278 -2.15 -12.59 3.22
C PHE A 278 -1.54 -13.54 4.23
N CYS A 279 -2.19 -14.66 4.55
CA CYS A 279 -1.73 -15.67 5.51
C CYS A 279 -1.39 -15.07 6.88
N LEU A 280 -2.16 -14.09 7.33
CA LEU A 280 -1.91 -13.43 8.60
C LEU A 280 -2.27 -14.31 9.79
N ASP A 281 -1.55 -14.12 10.88
CA ASP A 281 -1.87 -14.78 12.15
C ASP A 281 -3.26 -14.33 12.66
N PRO A 282 -4.08 -15.24 13.19
CA PRO A 282 -5.40 -14.90 13.71
C PRO A 282 -5.41 -13.79 14.76
N SER A 283 -4.34 -13.64 15.56
CA SER A 283 -4.21 -12.55 16.53
C SER A 283 -4.06 -11.18 15.87
N VAL A 284 -3.36 -11.12 14.74
CA VAL A 284 -3.21 -9.91 13.92
C VAL A 284 -4.54 -9.56 13.26
N ILE A 285 -5.21 -10.54 12.66
CA ILE A 285 -6.53 -10.35 12.04
C ILE A 285 -7.55 -9.84 13.06
N ASN A 286 -7.52 -10.39 14.27
CA ASN A 286 -8.40 -9.95 15.36
C ASN A 286 -8.22 -8.45 15.69
N THR A 287 -6.98 -7.96 15.72
CA THR A 287 -6.69 -6.51 15.88
C THR A 287 -7.20 -5.70 14.70
N ILE A 288 -6.98 -6.17 13.48
CA ILE A 288 -7.43 -5.51 12.24
C ILE A 288 -8.96 -5.37 12.23
N LEU A 289 -9.69 -6.38 12.67
CA LEU A 289 -11.16 -6.45 12.68
C LEU A 289 -11.77 -6.04 14.03
N LEU A 290 -11.10 -5.19 14.81
CA LEU A 290 -11.60 -4.61 16.07
C LEU A 290 -12.03 -5.62 17.13
N ASN A 291 -11.32 -6.75 17.22
CA ASN A 291 -11.61 -7.85 18.14
C ASN A 291 -13.00 -8.46 17.93
N GLN A 292 -13.51 -8.40 16.71
CA GLN A 292 -14.74 -9.11 16.32
C GLN A 292 -14.38 -10.35 15.50
N SER A 293 -15.23 -11.39 15.62
CA SER A 293 -15.05 -12.63 14.89
C SER A 293 -15.97 -12.67 13.67
N TYR A 294 -15.41 -12.98 12.53
CA TYR A 294 -16.10 -13.11 11.25
C TYR A 294 -15.83 -14.46 10.63
N GLU A 295 -16.72 -14.90 9.75
CA GLU A 295 -16.57 -16.18 9.08
C GLU A 295 -15.43 -16.13 8.03
N ILE A 296 -14.90 -17.31 7.69
CA ILE A 296 -13.98 -17.49 6.58
C ILE A 296 -14.77 -18.14 5.45
N LEU A 297 -14.96 -17.40 4.37
CA LEU A 297 -15.67 -17.86 3.19
C LEU A 297 -14.70 -18.63 2.27
N ASP A 298 -15.21 -19.64 1.58
CA ASP A 298 -14.46 -20.31 0.52
C ASP A 298 -14.50 -19.46 -0.75
N LEU A 299 -13.54 -18.53 -0.83
CA LEU A 299 -13.39 -17.60 -1.95
C LEU A 299 -12.49 -18.15 -3.08
N GLY A 300 -12.14 -19.42 -3.03
CA GLY A 300 -11.19 -20.02 -3.99
C GLY A 300 -9.76 -19.50 -3.84
N ILE A 301 -9.42 -18.92 -2.69
CA ILE A 301 -8.06 -18.50 -2.33
C ILE A 301 -7.53 -19.39 -1.21
N GLU A 302 -6.32 -19.87 -1.38
CA GLU A 302 -5.64 -20.67 -0.37
C GLU A 302 -4.35 -19.97 0.05
N CYS A 303 -4.07 -20.00 1.35
CA CYS A 303 -2.77 -19.59 1.84
C CYS A 303 -1.70 -20.45 1.18
N GLN A 304 -1.15 -19.96 0.10
CA GLN A 304 0.07 -20.54 -0.40
C GLN A 304 1.12 -20.23 0.64
N THR A 305 1.66 -21.28 1.28
CA THR A 305 2.93 -21.16 1.99
C THR A 305 3.98 -20.83 0.93
N LEU A 306 3.94 -19.59 0.48
CA LEU A 306 5.04 -19.03 -0.28
C LEU A 306 6.26 -19.28 0.59
N SER A 307 7.20 -20.04 0.08
CA SER A 307 8.47 -20.19 0.79
C SER A 307 8.87 -18.76 1.12
N THR A 308 9.32 -18.50 2.34
CA THR A 308 9.78 -17.19 2.80
C THR A 308 10.82 -16.55 1.85
N ASN A 309 11.25 -17.28 0.85
CA ASN A 309 12.15 -16.88 -0.22
C ASN A 309 11.47 -16.09 -1.37
N ASP A 310 10.15 -16.21 -1.61
CA ASP A 310 9.51 -15.56 -2.76
C ASP A 310 9.13 -14.09 -2.54
N PHE A 311 8.99 -13.64 -1.28
CA PHE A 311 8.77 -12.23 -0.96
C PHE A 311 10.00 -11.50 -0.40
N SER A 312 11.06 -12.23 -0.06
CA SER A 312 12.36 -11.67 0.34
C SER A 312 13.33 -11.49 -0.83
N ASN A 313 12.99 -12.01 -2.02
CA ASN A 313 13.86 -12.00 -3.18
C ASN A 313 13.37 -11.12 -4.33
N VAL A 314 13.03 -9.87 -4.06
CA VAL A 314 13.67 -8.89 -4.92
C VAL A 314 15.08 -8.79 -4.34
N ASN A 315 16.02 -9.52 -4.95
CA ASN A 315 17.43 -9.56 -4.59
C ASN A 315 18.05 -8.20 -4.94
N ARG A 316 17.49 -7.12 -4.38
CA ARG A 316 17.90 -5.73 -4.61
C ARG A 316 18.80 -5.32 -3.49
N PHE A 317 19.89 -4.69 -3.86
CA PHE A 317 20.76 -4.05 -2.87
C PHE A 317 19.98 -2.97 -2.13
N SER A 318 19.91 -3.07 -0.81
CA SER A 318 19.34 -2.03 0.05
C SER A 318 20.31 -1.65 1.15
N HIS A 319 20.26 -0.40 1.59
CA HIS A 319 21.11 0.10 2.66
C HIS A 319 20.45 1.26 3.41
N VAL A 320 20.58 1.27 4.73
CA VAL A 320 19.97 2.29 5.60
C VAL A 320 20.82 2.52 6.85
N PRO A 321 20.97 3.78 7.30
CA PRO A 321 21.53 4.07 8.63
C PRO A 321 20.47 3.83 9.71
N VAL A 322 20.77 2.97 10.69
CA VAL A 322 19.89 2.63 11.81
C VAL A 322 20.50 3.12 13.12
N TYR A 323 19.70 3.81 13.92
CA TYR A 323 20.13 4.40 15.19
C TYR A 323 19.69 3.53 16.36
N LYS A 324 20.67 2.96 17.09
CA LYS A 324 20.42 2.11 18.26
C LYS A 324 21.36 2.54 19.40
N ASN A 325 20.84 2.75 20.60
CA ASN A 325 21.64 3.02 21.81
C ASN A 325 22.74 4.09 21.62
N ASN A 326 22.42 5.23 21.04
CA ASN A 326 23.35 6.33 20.76
C ASN A 326 24.48 6.00 19.77
N THR A 327 24.32 4.92 18.99
CA THR A 327 25.24 4.48 17.95
C THR A 327 24.50 4.39 16.63
N VAL A 328 25.17 4.67 15.52
CA VAL A 328 24.64 4.52 14.18
C VAL A 328 25.25 3.30 13.50
N TYR A 329 24.38 2.41 13.05
CA TYR A 329 24.72 1.22 12.27
C TYR A 329 24.35 1.46 10.82
N LEU A 330 25.17 0.99 9.90
CA LEU A 330 24.79 0.85 8.51
C LEU A 330 24.28 -0.59 8.31
N GLU A 331 22.97 -0.71 8.12
CA GLU A 331 22.37 -1.99 7.74
C GLU A 331 22.26 -2.08 6.23
N MET A 332 22.61 -3.22 5.67
CA MET A 332 22.58 -3.47 4.23
C MET A 332 22.06 -4.88 3.95
N ASN A 333 21.32 -5.02 2.86
CA ASN A 333 21.00 -6.32 2.26
C ASN A 333 21.75 -6.43 0.92
N VAL A 334 22.65 -7.38 0.82
CA VAL A 334 23.50 -7.59 -0.36
C VAL A 334 22.89 -8.72 -1.19
N PRO A 335 22.49 -8.47 -2.45
CA PRO A 335 21.77 -9.44 -3.27
C PRO A 335 22.63 -10.58 -3.80
N SER A 336 23.92 -10.34 -3.96
CA SER A 336 24.89 -11.35 -4.38
C SER A 336 26.28 -11.00 -3.85
N ALA A 337 27.10 -12.00 -3.56
CA ALA A 337 28.43 -11.79 -3.03
C ALA A 337 29.26 -10.90 -3.94
N GLY A 338 29.90 -9.87 -3.39
CA GLY A 338 30.70 -8.92 -4.15
C GLY A 338 31.67 -8.15 -3.28
N ARG A 339 32.81 -7.73 -3.88
CA ARG A 339 33.73 -6.84 -3.19
C ARG A 339 33.18 -5.42 -3.20
N GLY A 340 33.14 -4.81 -2.01
CA GLY A 340 32.59 -3.47 -1.85
C GLY A 340 33.44 -2.60 -0.94
N THR A 341 33.34 -1.31 -1.14
CA THR A 341 33.97 -0.27 -0.33
C THR A 341 32.90 0.70 0.16
N ILE A 342 32.94 1.06 1.44
CA ILE A 342 32.05 2.03 2.06
C ILE A 342 32.92 3.13 2.65
N VAL A 343 32.68 4.38 2.21
CA VAL A 343 33.46 5.54 2.63
C VAL A 343 32.57 6.61 3.19
N LEU A 344 32.98 7.23 4.29
CA LEU A 344 32.27 8.32 4.95
C LEU A 344 32.88 9.67 4.55
N TYR A 345 32.02 10.63 4.20
CA TYR A 345 32.38 12.00 3.83
C TYR A 345 31.68 13.02 4.71
N ASP A 346 32.28 14.21 4.86
CA ASP A 346 31.56 15.37 5.37
C ASP A 346 30.72 16.04 4.27
N LEU A 347 29.92 17.05 4.64
CA LEU A 347 29.03 17.73 3.71
C LEU A 347 29.75 18.53 2.60
N VAL A 348 31.05 18.80 2.75
CA VAL A 348 31.87 19.45 1.71
C VAL A 348 32.60 18.45 0.83
N GLY A 349 32.31 17.15 0.98
CA GLY A 349 32.86 16.06 0.16
C GLY A 349 34.25 15.60 0.58
N ARG A 350 34.76 16.04 1.75
CA ARG A 350 36.06 15.58 2.26
C ARG A 350 35.88 14.19 2.87
N GLU A 351 36.74 13.26 2.49
CA GLU A 351 36.77 11.90 3.06
C GLU A 351 37.13 11.94 4.54
N ILE A 352 36.26 11.35 5.36
CA ILE A 352 36.44 11.19 6.79
C ILE A 352 37.15 9.86 7.08
N GLY A 353 36.78 8.81 6.39
CA GLY A 353 37.42 7.50 6.52
C GLY A 353 36.63 6.39 5.84
N THR A 354 37.26 5.23 5.75
CA THR A 354 36.64 4.04 5.18
C THR A 354 35.94 3.24 6.26
N ILE A 355 34.63 3.03 6.11
CA ILE A 355 33.81 2.22 7.02
C ILE A 355 34.07 0.72 6.77
N ALA A 356 34.16 0.31 5.49
CA ALA A 356 34.46 -1.05 5.13
C ALA A 356 35.14 -1.13 3.74
N ASN A 357 36.05 -2.12 3.56
CA ASN A 357 36.61 -2.51 2.28
C ASN A 357 36.85 -4.01 2.31
N GLN A 358 35.82 -4.77 1.91
CA GLN A 358 35.83 -6.23 2.08
C GLN A 358 34.96 -6.93 1.04
N LEU A 359 34.97 -8.26 1.07
CA LEU A 359 33.99 -9.08 0.39
C LEU A 359 32.71 -9.11 1.25
N PHE A 360 31.61 -8.66 0.69
CA PHE A 360 30.28 -8.84 1.28
C PHE A 360 29.65 -10.11 0.69
N PHE A 361 29.17 -10.97 1.56
CA PHE A 361 28.40 -12.14 1.16
C PHE A 361 26.94 -11.75 0.93
N GLU A 362 26.20 -12.57 0.23
CA GLU A 362 24.76 -12.43 0.09
C GLU A 362 24.07 -12.40 1.48
N GLY A 363 23.06 -11.52 1.65
CA GLY A 363 22.28 -11.40 2.86
C GLY A 363 22.51 -10.10 3.63
N ARG A 364 22.06 -10.08 4.89
CA ARG A 364 22.09 -8.88 5.75
C ARG A 364 23.43 -8.66 6.41
N HIS A 365 23.86 -7.40 6.39
CA HIS A 365 25.06 -6.90 7.06
C HIS A 365 24.69 -5.74 7.96
N SER A 366 25.33 -5.66 9.14
CA SER A 366 25.19 -4.54 10.08
C SER A 366 26.58 -4.09 10.49
N ILE A 367 26.92 -2.83 10.27
CA ILE A 367 28.25 -2.27 10.53
C ILE A 367 28.11 -1.08 11.45
N ASP A 368 28.75 -1.11 12.64
CA ASP A 368 28.86 0.05 13.51
C ASP A 368 29.78 1.09 12.88
N ILE A 369 29.25 2.22 12.50
CA ILE A 369 30.00 3.27 11.79
C ILE A 369 31.05 3.92 12.71
N LYS A 370 30.72 4.14 14.00
CA LYS A 370 31.66 4.76 14.94
C LYS A 370 32.85 3.83 15.22
N GLU A 371 32.59 2.54 15.40
CA GLU A 371 33.62 1.53 15.62
C GLU A 371 34.48 1.35 14.35
N ALA A 372 33.86 1.23 13.19
CA ALA A 372 34.55 1.01 11.92
C ALA A 372 35.46 2.17 11.54
N ILE A 373 35.08 3.41 11.80
CA ILE A 373 35.92 4.60 11.54
C ILE A 373 37.09 4.70 12.56
N GLY A 374 36.93 4.12 13.74
CA GLY A 374 38.01 4.06 14.74
C GLY A 374 38.47 5.40 15.32
N LYS A 375 37.76 6.49 15.06
CA LYS A 375 38.02 7.83 15.60
C LYS A 375 36.72 8.53 16.00
N ARG A 376 36.83 9.50 16.91
CA ARG A 376 35.68 10.29 17.34
C ARG A 376 35.14 11.13 16.18
N LEU A 377 33.89 10.88 15.82
CA LEU A 377 33.15 11.70 14.85
C LEU A 377 32.50 12.87 15.60
N SER A 378 32.52 14.05 14.99
CA SER A 378 31.81 15.23 15.52
C SER A 378 30.31 15.05 15.32
N PHE A 379 29.51 15.70 16.17
CA PHE A 379 28.08 15.81 15.92
C PHE A 379 27.83 16.50 14.59
N GLY A 380 26.96 15.95 13.78
CA GLY A 380 26.64 16.53 12.49
C GLY A 380 26.21 15.52 11.43
N GLN A 381 25.89 16.04 10.29
CA GLN A 381 25.49 15.26 9.12
C GLN A 381 26.71 14.86 8.31
N TYR A 382 26.68 13.61 7.84
CA TYR A 382 27.72 13.00 7.00
C TYR A 382 27.05 12.31 5.81
N ILE A 383 27.80 12.03 4.77
CA ILE A 383 27.38 11.24 3.61
C ILE A 383 28.26 10.01 3.58
N TYR A 384 27.66 8.83 3.48
CA TYR A 384 28.41 7.63 3.14
C TYR A 384 28.16 7.24 1.68
N ARG A 385 29.20 6.70 1.04
CA ARG A 385 29.12 6.14 -0.29
C ARG A 385 29.48 4.68 -0.25
N ILE A 386 28.64 3.83 -0.84
CA ILE A 386 28.89 2.41 -1.05
C ILE A 386 29.23 2.19 -2.52
N SER A 387 30.31 1.48 -2.78
CA SER A 387 30.68 0.99 -4.10
C SER A 387 30.65 -0.53 -4.06
N LEU A 388 29.72 -1.15 -4.77
CA LEU A 388 29.54 -2.62 -4.79
C LEU A 388 29.15 -3.07 -6.19
N GLY A 389 29.85 -4.07 -6.73
CA GLY A 389 29.53 -4.63 -8.04
C GLY A 389 29.61 -3.64 -9.21
N GLY A 390 30.42 -2.59 -9.07
CA GLY A 390 30.57 -1.51 -10.08
C GLY A 390 29.48 -0.42 -10.00
N GLN A 391 28.51 -0.55 -9.10
CA GLN A 391 27.50 0.46 -8.81
C GLN A 391 27.89 1.30 -7.60
N HIS A 392 27.36 2.53 -7.53
CA HIS A 392 27.63 3.48 -6.46
C HIS A 392 26.30 3.94 -5.85
N TYR A 393 26.23 3.90 -4.52
CA TYR A 393 25.08 4.33 -3.75
C TYR A 393 25.55 5.33 -2.68
N SER A 394 24.76 6.34 -2.39
CA SER A 394 25.07 7.32 -1.35
C SER A 394 23.83 7.71 -0.57
N LYS A 395 23.96 7.82 0.75
CA LYS A 395 22.92 8.40 1.63
C LYS A 395 23.56 9.23 2.71
N SER A 396 22.80 10.16 3.28
CA SER A 396 23.23 10.91 4.45
C SER A 396 22.92 10.17 5.74
N LEU A 397 23.69 10.46 6.78
CA LEU A 397 23.45 10.02 8.13
C LEU A 397 23.80 11.13 9.14
N MET A 398 23.23 11.04 10.33
CA MET A 398 23.49 11.98 11.42
C MET A 398 24.31 11.28 12.51
N ILE A 399 25.43 11.88 12.91
CA ILE A 399 26.17 11.48 14.11
C ILE A 399 25.67 12.32 15.28
N LYS A 400 25.20 11.64 16.31
CA LYS A 400 24.69 12.26 17.57
C LYS A 400 25.73 12.16 18.66
#